data_cb80b03ee78e9f649e1f6a7dda3d6896
#
_entry.id   cb80b03ee78e9f649e1f6a7dda3d6896
#
_cell.length_a   1.000
_cell.length_b   1.000
_cell.length_c   1.000
_cell.angle_alpha   90.00
_cell.angle_beta   90.00
_cell.angle_gamma   90.00
#
_symmetry.space_group_name_H-M   'P 1'
#
loop_
_entity.id
_entity.type
_entity.pdbx_description
1 polymer ?
#
loop_
_entity_poly.entity_id
_entity_poly.type
_entity_poly.pdbx_seq_one_letter_code
_entity_poly.pdbx_strand_id
1 'polypeptide(L)'
;MAFILPDHPFDPDQLTGSVIGIASALGWHDSGLHQHQRHQLLFAQSGCMTMELEGRVCLLPPTRAAWLPAGTAHRVLMRGVVAYRSLYFQPHPELPSTVEVLAVNPLLHELIERMALWPWDKPQEQQLRTVALFMEELGLAPRESWQLPLPTDPRLGDWLQQLKRGDALPDRLNRLAERVGASDKTIGRIFMRETGMNYQAWRQQWRLLRAMELLAESESISRIAAALEFSSDSAFISFFKQHTGQTPLRYLNSRGESPQPDSPPPPGYPAPAV
;
A
#
# COMPACT_ATOMS: atom_id res chain seq x y z
N MET A 1 21.00 1.17 16.71
CA MET A 1 19.86 0.38 17.20
C MET A 1 18.77 0.48 16.14
N ALA A 2 18.27 -0.61 15.62
CA ALA A 2 17.34 -0.61 14.50
C ALA A 2 15.89 -0.15 14.85
N PHE A 3 15.55 -0.05 16.13
CA PHE A 3 14.26 0.49 16.55
C PHE A 3 14.38 2.01 16.72
N ILE A 4 13.61 2.76 15.92
CA ILE A 4 13.64 4.23 15.90
C ILE A 4 12.36 4.78 16.53
N LEU A 5 12.52 5.84 17.33
CA LEU A 5 11.38 6.59 17.86
C LEU A 5 10.75 7.45 16.74
N PRO A 6 9.45 7.79 16.84
CA PRO A 6 8.73 8.52 15.79
C PRO A 6 9.38 9.83 15.32
N ASP A 7 9.99 10.56 16.26
CA ASP A 7 10.58 11.89 16.00
C ASP A 7 12.10 11.84 15.72
N HIS A 8 12.67 10.64 15.58
CA HIS A 8 14.09 10.51 15.34
C HIS A 8 14.41 10.71 13.85
N PRO A 9 15.23 11.71 13.47
CA PRO A 9 15.62 11.89 12.08
C PRO A 9 16.41 10.68 11.60
N PHE A 10 16.00 10.13 10.46
CA PHE A 10 16.65 8.98 9.85
C PHE A 10 16.89 9.24 8.36
N ASP A 11 18.14 9.05 7.95
CA ASP A 11 18.55 9.12 6.56
C ASP A 11 19.31 7.83 6.20
N PRO A 12 18.73 6.94 5.38
CA PRO A 12 19.36 5.68 5.00
C PRO A 12 20.63 5.88 4.17
N ASP A 13 20.76 7.00 3.49
CA ASP A 13 21.89 7.26 2.59
C ASP A 13 23.18 7.61 3.33
N GLN A 14 23.08 8.02 4.61
CA GLN A 14 24.24 8.28 5.47
C GLN A 14 24.85 7.00 6.10
N LEU A 15 24.19 5.85 5.98
CA LEU A 15 24.64 4.61 6.56
C LEU A 15 25.41 3.76 5.53
N THR A 16 26.49 3.10 5.97
CA THR A 16 27.41 2.35 5.09
C THR A 16 27.02 0.88 4.89
N GLY A 17 26.15 0.31 5.72
CA GLY A 17 25.74 -1.09 5.62
C GLY A 17 25.13 -1.46 4.27
N SER A 18 25.35 -2.68 3.79
CA SER A 18 24.75 -3.17 2.53
C SER A 18 23.24 -3.32 2.63
N VAL A 19 22.74 -3.74 3.79
CA VAL A 19 21.33 -3.78 4.15
C VAL A 19 21.15 -3.05 5.48
N ILE A 20 20.23 -2.11 5.51
CA ILE A 20 19.85 -1.34 6.71
C ILE A 20 18.40 -1.65 7.02
N GLY A 21 18.14 -2.15 8.22
CA GLY A 21 16.80 -2.37 8.73
C GLY A 21 16.38 -1.29 9.70
N ILE A 22 15.11 -0.91 9.69
CA ILE A 22 14.47 -0.11 10.72
C ILE A 22 13.14 -0.69 11.13
N ALA A 23 12.86 -0.60 12.43
CA ALA A 23 11.57 -0.89 13.02
C ALA A 23 11.09 0.33 13.82
N SER A 24 9.81 0.60 13.79
CA SER A 24 9.19 1.65 14.59
C SER A 24 7.73 1.30 14.89
N ALA A 25 7.21 1.87 15.97
CA ALA A 25 5.77 1.91 16.24
C ALA A 25 5.31 3.35 16.02
N LEU A 26 4.66 3.59 14.91
CA LEU A 26 4.21 4.92 14.49
C LEU A 26 2.71 5.04 14.71
N GLY A 27 2.29 6.19 15.26
CA GLY A 27 0.88 6.60 15.29
C GLY A 27 0.50 7.30 13.98
N TRP A 28 -0.18 8.46 14.07
CA TRP A 28 -0.36 9.30 12.89
C TRP A 28 1.01 9.80 12.41
N HIS A 29 1.34 9.52 11.15
CA HIS A 29 2.63 9.88 10.59
C HIS A 29 2.49 10.22 9.10
N ASP A 30 3.23 11.23 8.68
CA ASP A 30 3.37 11.66 7.31
C ASP A 30 4.85 11.88 7.02
N SER A 31 5.42 11.03 6.18
CA SER A 31 6.85 11.14 5.83
C SER A 31 7.19 12.37 4.99
N GLY A 32 6.17 13.07 4.45
CA GLY A 32 6.38 14.02 3.35
C GLY A 32 6.84 13.32 2.06
N LEU A 33 6.82 14.06 0.96
CA LEU A 33 7.35 13.58 -0.32
C LEU A 33 8.89 13.58 -0.25
N HIS A 34 9.51 12.43 -0.45
CA HIS A 34 10.97 12.27 -0.40
C HIS A 34 11.44 11.16 -1.35
N GLN A 35 12.74 11.06 -1.52
CA GLN A 35 13.43 9.97 -2.23
C GLN A 35 14.79 9.71 -1.57
N HIS A 36 15.36 8.54 -1.80
CA HIS A 36 16.69 8.15 -1.32
C HIS A 36 17.42 7.31 -2.36
N GLN A 37 18.74 7.17 -2.21
CA GLN A 37 19.61 6.47 -3.17
C GLN A 37 19.64 4.95 -2.98
N ARG A 38 18.87 4.42 -2.04
CA ARG A 38 18.74 2.98 -1.77
C ARG A 38 17.42 2.45 -2.28
N HIS A 39 17.39 1.18 -2.69
CA HIS A 39 16.12 0.46 -2.80
C HIS A 39 15.50 0.31 -1.42
N GLN A 40 14.18 0.28 -1.35
CA GLN A 40 13.47 0.14 -0.08
C GLN A 40 12.38 -0.93 -0.19
N LEU A 41 12.28 -1.77 0.83
CA LEU A 41 11.09 -2.56 1.09
C LEU A 41 10.33 -1.95 2.26
N LEU A 42 9.07 -1.58 2.02
CA LEU A 42 8.13 -1.08 3.02
C LEU A 42 7.17 -2.20 3.45
N PHE A 43 6.99 -2.36 4.75
CA PHE A 43 6.10 -3.36 5.32
C PHE A 43 5.46 -2.88 6.63
N ALA A 44 4.19 -3.21 6.85
CA ALA A 44 3.49 -3.02 8.12
C ALA A 44 3.26 -4.40 8.76
N GLN A 45 3.88 -4.68 9.90
CA GLN A 45 3.62 -5.89 10.67
C GLN A 45 2.19 -5.90 11.23
N SER A 46 1.69 -4.73 11.62
CA SER A 46 0.30 -4.47 12.02
C SER A 46 -0.09 -3.06 11.64
N GLY A 47 -1.39 -2.80 11.54
CA GLY A 47 -1.91 -1.55 11.01
C GLY A 47 -1.88 -1.53 9.48
N CYS A 48 -2.00 -0.35 8.89
CA CYS A 48 -2.02 -0.18 7.45
C CYS A 48 -1.31 1.12 7.06
N MET A 49 -0.55 1.09 5.97
CA MET A 49 0.11 2.27 5.39
C MET A 49 -0.50 2.59 4.04
N THR A 50 -0.66 3.88 3.75
CA THR A 50 -0.93 4.37 2.41
C THR A 50 0.35 4.97 1.84
N MET A 51 0.80 4.47 0.70
CA MET A 51 1.95 4.98 -0.03
C MET A 51 1.48 5.76 -1.25
N GLU A 52 1.87 7.02 -1.34
CA GLU A 52 1.63 7.86 -2.51
C GLU A 52 2.88 7.84 -3.41
N LEU A 53 2.64 7.63 -4.70
CA LEU A 53 3.61 7.73 -5.79
C LEU A 53 3.09 8.74 -6.80
N GLU A 54 3.91 9.12 -7.77
CA GLU A 54 3.44 9.95 -8.88
C GLU A 54 2.28 9.29 -9.61
N GLY A 55 1.12 9.97 -9.62
CA GLY A 55 -0.08 9.52 -10.33
C GLY A 55 -0.77 8.27 -9.76
N ARG A 56 -0.37 7.76 -8.59
CA ARG A 56 -1.01 6.58 -8.01
C ARG A 56 -0.90 6.51 -6.49
N VAL A 57 -1.79 5.76 -5.88
CA VAL A 57 -1.77 5.43 -4.45
C VAL A 57 -1.79 3.92 -4.27
N CYS A 58 -1.00 3.44 -3.32
CA CYS A 58 -0.95 2.03 -2.91
C CYS A 58 -1.34 1.91 -1.45
N LEU A 59 -2.09 0.88 -1.10
CA LEU A 59 -2.36 0.51 0.26
C LEU A 59 -1.54 -0.73 0.64
N LEU A 60 -0.90 -0.69 1.81
CA LEU A 60 -0.06 -1.76 2.33
C LEU A 60 -0.63 -2.26 3.67
N PRO A 61 -1.54 -3.25 3.65
CA PRO A 61 -1.96 -3.98 4.84
C PRO A 61 -0.87 -4.95 5.29
N PRO A 62 -0.99 -5.59 6.48
CA PRO A 62 0.03 -6.49 7.05
C PRO A 62 0.36 -7.74 6.22
N THR A 63 -0.34 -7.96 5.12
CA THR A 63 -0.12 -9.08 4.20
C THR A 63 0.63 -8.67 2.93
N ARG A 64 1.04 -7.39 2.83
CA ARG A 64 1.65 -6.81 1.62
C ARG A 64 2.87 -5.97 1.97
N ALA A 65 3.87 -6.07 1.10
CA ALA A 65 5.03 -5.18 1.12
C ALA A 65 5.13 -4.42 -0.20
N ALA A 66 5.73 -3.24 -0.17
CA ALA A 66 6.08 -2.50 -1.37
C ALA A 66 7.59 -2.49 -1.55
N TRP A 67 8.03 -2.83 -2.75
CA TRP A 67 9.40 -2.63 -3.21
C TRP A 67 9.50 -1.31 -3.98
N LEU A 68 10.42 -0.46 -3.57
CA LEU A 68 10.71 0.83 -4.17
C LEU A 68 12.15 0.85 -4.67
N PRO A 69 12.37 0.99 -5.98
CA PRO A 69 13.71 1.23 -6.53
C PRO A 69 14.32 2.52 -5.99
N ALA A 70 15.65 2.56 -5.93
CA ALA A 70 16.41 3.76 -5.61
C ALA A 70 15.96 4.96 -6.48
N GLY A 71 15.87 6.14 -5.88
CA GLY A 71 15.44 7.37 -6.55
C GLY A 71 13.92 7.49 -6.76
N THR A 72 13.11 6.52 -6.30
CA THR A 72 11.65 6.62 -6.41
C THR A 72 11.12 7.68 -5.44
N ALA A 73 10.53 8.76 -5.96
CA ALA A 73 9.84 9.74 -5.16
C ALA A 73 8.55 9.16 -4.58
N HIS A 74 8.40 9.19 -3.26
CA HIS A 74 7.25 8.61 -2.57
C HIS A 74 6.93 9.33 -1.26
N ARG A 75 5.71 9.12 -0.76
CA ARG A 75 5.25 9.60 0.54
C ARG A 75 4.49 8.48 1.22
N VAL A 76 4.72 8.28 2.51
CA VAL A 76 4.04 7.26 3.31
C VAL A 76 3.17 7.94 4.36
N LEU A 77 1.90 7.57 4.39
CA LEU A 77 0.89 8.05 5.33
C LEU A 77 0.41 6.91 6.22
N MET A 78 0.38 7.17 7.52
CA MET A 78 -0.15 6.25 8.54
C MET A 78 -1.20 7.01 9.35
N ARG A 79 -2.42 6.45 9.48
CA ARG A 79 -3.53 7.10 10.18
C ARG A 79 -3.89 6.45 11.50
N GLY A 80 -3.31 5.32 11.80
CA GLY A 80 -3.47 4.59 13.06
C GLY A 80 -2.13 4.06 13.55
N VAL A 81 -2.15 3.24 14.58
CA VAL A 81 -0.92 2.62 15.10
C VAL A 81 -0.43 1.57 14.11
N VAL A 82 0.76 1.79 13.56
CA VAL A 82 1.41 0.92 12.60
C VAL A 82 2.72 0.39 13.16
N ALA A 83 2.87 -0.91 13.22
CA ALA A 83 4.17 -1.53 13.46
C ALA A 83 4.98 -1.51 12.16
N TYR A 84 5.68 -0.41 11.94
CA TYR A 84 6.43 -0.11 10.71
C TYR A 84 7.71 -0.89 10.63
N ARG A 85 8.00 -1.42 9.44
CA ARG A 85 9.27 -2.06 9.07
C ARG A 85 9.73 -1.53 7.73
N SER A 86 11.01 -1.22 7.64
CA SER A 86 11.62 -0.88 6.37
C SER A 86 13.01 -1.51 6.26
N LEU A 87 13.32 -2.01 5.06
CA LEU A 87 14.63 -2.53 4.71
C LEU A 87 15.18 -1.71 3.54
N TYR A 88 16.39 -1.22 3.69
CA TYR A 88 17.08 -0.44 2.65
C TYR A 88 18.27 -1.24 2.12
N PHE A 89 18.35 -1.32 0.80
CA PHE A 89 19.39 -2.08 0.10
C PHE A 89 20.22 -1.15 -0.78
N GLN A 90 21.53 -1.37 -0.83
CA GLN A 90 22.36 -0.68 -1.82
C GLN A 90 21.90 -1.07 -3.24
N PRO A 91 21.93 -0.14 -4.21
CA PRO A 91 21.59 -0.44 -5.60
C PRO A 91 22.44 -1.59 -6.15
N HIS A 92 21.76 -2.55 -6.77
CA HIS A 92 22.38 -3.69 -7.43
C HIS A 92 21.58 -4.07 -8.68
N PRO A 93 22.22 -4.41 -9.82
CA PRO A 93 21.51 -4.69 -11.09
C PRO A 93 20.51 -5.84 -11.05
N GLU A 94 20.68 -6.79 -10.13
CA GLU A 94 19.76 -7.94 -9.97
C GLU A 94 18.49 -7.63 -9.18
N LEU A 95 18.42 -6.44 -8.55
CA LEU A 95 17.25 -6.05 -7.78
C LEU A 95 16.15 -5.48 -8.71
N PRO A 96 14.85 -5.65 -8.35
CA PRO A 96 13.77 -5.12 -9.17
C PRO A 96 13.92 -3.61 -9.42
N SER A 97 13.81 -3.22 -10.69
CA SER A 97 13.96 -1.81 -11.13
C SER A 97 12.62 -1.05 -11.21
N THR A 98 11.52 -1.72 -10.91
CA THR A 98 10.16 -1.14 -10.92
C THR A 98 9.55 -1.18 -9.53
N VAL A 99 8.61 -0.27 -9.27
CA VAL A 99 7.80 -0.33 -8.04
C VAL A 99 6.87 -1.53 -8.10
N GLU A 100 6.95 -2.39 -7.09
CA GLU A 100 6.15 -3.60 -6.99
C GLU A 100 5.42 -3.67 -5.65
N VAL A 101 4.19 -4.15 -5.66
CA VAL A 101 3.48 -4.58 -4.45
C VAL A 101 3.46 -6.11 -4.43
N LEU A 102 3.86 -6.69 -3.31
CA LEU A 102 4.15 -8.10 -3.15
C LEU A 102 3.27 -8.70 -2.06
N ALA A 103 2.78 -9.91 -2.28
CA ALA A 103 2.18 -10.71 -1.21
C ALA A 103 3.28 -11.23 -0.28
N VAL A 104 3.09 -11.07 1.01
CA VAL A 104 4.06 -11.50 2.03
C VAL A 104 3.61 -12.83 2.63
N ASN A 105 4.35 -13.91 2.33
CA ASN A 105 4.16 -15.22 2.94
C ASN A 105 4.78 -15.27 4.36
N PRO A 106 4.51 -16.29 5.18
CA PRO A 106 5.02 -16.38 6.54
C PRO A 106 6.55 -16.34 6.63
N LEU A 107 7.26 -16.97 5.69
CA LEU A 107 8.73 -16.97 5.72
C LEU A 107 9.29 -15.58 5.38
N LEU A 108 8.77 -14.93 4.35
CA LEU A 108 9.16 -13.57 3.99
C LEU A 108 8.85 -12.59 5.13
N HIS A 109 7.71 -12.75 5.81
CA HIS A 109 7.36 -11.98 7.00
C HIS A 109 8.43 -12.08 8.09
N GLU A 110 8.82 -13.31 8.48
CA GLU A 110 9.83 -13.51 9.52
C GLU A 110 11.23 -13.00 9.12
N LEU A 111 11.57 -13.08 7.83
CA LEU A 111 12.79 -12.50 7.31
C LEU A 111 12.79 -10.98 7.39
N ILE A 112 11.68 -10.33 7.02
CA ILE A 112 11.52 -8.87 7.15
C ILE A 112 11.66 -8.46 8.62
N GLU A 113 10.94 -9.12 9.54
CA GLU A 113 11.01 -8.83 10.97
C GLU A 113 12.44 -8.94 11.51
N ARG A 114 13.11 -10.04 11.18
CA ARG A 114 14.49 -10.27 11.61
C ARG A 114 15.45 -9.21 11.08
N MET A 115 15.36 -8.88 9.80
CA MET A 115 16.27 -7.95 9.14
C MET A 115 16.00 -6.49 9.57
N ALA A 116 14.75 -6.13 9.82
CA ALA A 116 14.38 -4.80 10.29
C ALA A 116 14.95 -4.48 11.68
N LEU A 117 15.25 -5.50 12.49
CA LEU A 117 15.78 -5.35 13.83
C LEU A 117 17.32 -5.52 13.92
N TRP A 118 18.00 -5.69 12.80
CA TRP A 118 19.46 -5.80 12.83
C TRP A 118 20.14 -4.53 13.30
N PRO A 119 21.19 -4.64 14.12
CA PRO A 119 22.09 -3.51 14.37
C PRO A 119 22.68 -2.99 13.06
N TRP A 120 22.80 -1.68 12.91
CA TRP A 120 23.30 -1.07 11.66
C TRP A 120 24.77 -1.36 11.37
N ASP A 121 25.52 -1.71 12.41
CA ASP A 121 26.93 -2.15 12.37
C ASP A 121 27.08 -3.67 12.26
N LYS A 122 25.98 -4.42 12.02
CA LYS A 122 26.05 -5.87 11.84
C LYS A 122 26.99 -6.23 10.68
N PRO A 123 28.01 -7.09 10.91
CA PRO A 123 28.96 -7.49 9.87
C PRO A 123 28.28 -8.10 8.65
N GLN A 124 28.69 -7.71 7.45
CA GLN A 124 28.09 -8.17 6.19
C GLN A 124 28.10 -9.68 6.07
N GLU A 125 29.20 -10.36 6.47
CA GLU A 125 29.30 -11.82 6.44
C GLU A 125 28.20 -12.53 7.23
N GLN A 126 27.74 -11.92 8.33
CA GLN A 126 26.64 -12.45 9.15
C GLN A 126 25.26 -12.17 8.54
N GLN A 127 25.18 -11.28 7.56
CA GLN A 127 23.93 -10.97 6.84
C GLN A 127 23.71 -11.89 5.63
N LEU A 128 24.77 -12.33 4.96
CA LEU A 128 24.75 -12.96 3.63
C LEU A 128 23.69 -14.05 3.46
N ARG A 129 23.63 -15.04 4.36
CA ARG A 129 22.69 -16.16 4.25
C ARG A 129 21.24 -15.72 4.37
N THR A 130 20.95 -14.81 5.30
CA THR A 130 19.59 -14.32 5.50
C THR A 130 19.15 -13.43 4.35
N VAL A 131 20.06 -12.60 3.82
CA VAL A 131 19.79 -11.75 2.65
C VAL A 131 19.58 -12.63 1.41
N ALA A 132 20.38 -13.68 1.20
CA ALA A 132 20.19 -14.60 0.08
C ALA A 132 18.81 -15.27 0.11
N LEU A 133 18.40 -15.80 1.27
CA LEU A 133 17.08 -16.40 1.44
C LEU A 133 15.95 -15.36 1.28
N PHE A 134 16.14 -14.15 1.81
CA PHE A 134 15.19 -13.05 1.60
C PHE A 134 15.01 -12.71 0.12
N MET A 135 16.09 -12.64 -0.65
CA MET A 135 16.03 -12.35 -2.09
C MET A 135 15.35 -13.47 -2.88
N GLU A 136 15.56 -14.73 -2.50
CA GLU A 136 14.85 -15.87 -3.06
C GLU A 136 13.34 -15.75 -2.82
N GLU A 137 12.91 -15.54 -1.57
CA GLU A 137 11.51 -15.37 -1.20
C GLU A 137 10.88 -14.14 -1.84
N LEU A 138 11.62 -13.01 -1.93
CA LEU A 138 11.20 -11.81 -2.63
C LEU A 138 10.97 -12.10 -4.13
N GLY A 139 11.83 -12.89 -4.75
CA GLY A 139 11.71 -13.30 -6.14
C GLY A 139 10.47 -14.17 -6.42
N LEU A 140 10.12 -15.04 -5.48
CA LEU A 140 8.98 -15.96 -5.55
C LEU A 140 7.65 -15.31 -5.13
N ALA A 141 7.69 -14.16 -4.42
CA ALA A 141 6.49 -13.51 -3.92
C ALA A 141 5.55 -13.09 -5.05
N PRO A 142 4.25 -13.42 -4.99
CA PRO A 142 3.28 -12.98 -5.98
C PRO A 142 3.21 -11.46 -6.08
N ARG A 143 3.24 -10.91 -7.31
CA ARG A 143 3.07 -9.49 -7.58
C ARG A 143 1.59 -9.17 -7.66
N GLU A 144 1.19 -8.06 -7.09
CA GLU A 144 -0.20 -7.67 -7.01
C GLU A 144 -0.44 -6.23 -7.50
N SER A 145 -1.59 -6.05 -8.15
CA SER A 145 -2.00 -4.75 -8.70
C SER A 145 -2.78 -3.91 -7.68
N TRP A 146 -2.24 -3.71 -6.47
CA TRP A 146 -2.88 -2.91 -5.42
C TRP A 146 -2.61 -1.40 -5.55
N GLN A 147 -2.40 -0.95 -6.77
CA GLN A 147 -2.15 0.45 -7.08
C GLN A 147 -3.42 1.02 -7.71
N LEU A 148 -3.93 2.11 -7.13
CA LEU A 148 -5.06 2.85 -7.70
C LEU A 148 -4.53 4.06 -8.46
N PRO A 149 -4.63 4.10 -9.79
CA PRO A 149 -4.26 5.27 -10.57
C PRO A 149 -5.11 6.48 -10.18
N LEU A 150 -4.48 7.65 -10.08
CA LEU A 150 -5.15 8.89 -9.74
C LEU A 150 -5.29 9.76 -10.99
N PRO A 151 -6.47 10.38 -11.20
CA PRO A 151 -6.61 11.35 -12.28
C PRO A 151 -5.76 12.60 -11.98
N THR A 152 -5.22 13.20 -13.02
CA THR A 152 -4.34 14.38 -12.95
C THR A 152 -5.02 15.66 -13.45
N ASP A 153 -6.26 15.58 -13.94
CA ASP A 153 -7.02 16.72 -14.43
C ASP A 153 -7.17 17.79 -13.31
N PRO A 154 -6.77 19.04 -13.58
CA PRO A 154 -6.74 20.10 -12.57
C PRO A 154 -8.08 20.35 -11.88
N ARG A 155 -9.21 20.10 -12.54
CA ARG A 155 -10.56 20.24 -11.97
C ARG A 155 -10.80 19.31 -10.79
N LEU A 156 -10.09 18.18 -10.72
CA LEU A 156 -10.22 17.16 -9.68
C LEU A 156 -9.20 17.36 -8.53
N GLY A 157 -8.29 18.32 -8.64
CA GLY A 157 -7.16 18.48 -7.71
C GLY A 157 -7.60 18.64 -6.26
N ASP A 158 -8.46 19.64 -5.96
CA ASP A 158 -8.94 19.91 -4.60
C ASP A 158 -9.77 18.74 -4.02
N TRP A 159 -10.58 18.12 -4.87
CA TRP A 159 -11.36 16.94 -4.49
C TRP A 159 -10.45 15.75 -4.15
N LEU A 160 -9.43 15.47 -4.97
CA LEU A 160 -8.45 14.41 -4.69
C LEU A 160 -7.66 14.67 -3.41
N GLN A 161 -7.28 15.92 -3.13
CA GLN A 161 -6.59 16.25 -1.89
C GLN A 161 -7.45 15.96 -0.66
N GLN A 162 -8.76 16.23 -0.70
CA GLN A 162 -9.66 15.89 0.39
C GLN A 162 -9.79 14.37 0.58
N LEU A 163 -9.89 13.61 -0.52
CA LEU A 163 -9.89 12.16 -0.45
C LEU A 163 -8.60 11.61 0.17
N LYS A 164 -7.45 12.12 -0.25
CA LYS A 164 -6.14 11.71 0.28
C LYS A 164 -5.97 11.99 1.76
N ARG A 165 -6.56 13.08 2.27
CA ARG A 165 -6.59 13.38 3.71
C ARG A 165 -7.49 12.42 4.50
N GLY A 166 -8.36 11.68 3.82
CA GLY A 166 -9.34 10.79 4.44
C GLY A 166 -10.57 11.51 4.99
N ASP A 167 -10.74 12.80 4.65
CA ASP A 167 -11.82 13.65 5.12
C ASP A 167 -13.15 13.33 4.45
N ALA A 168 -13.13 12.61 3.33
CA ALA A 168 -14.32 12.30 2.55
C ALA A 168 -14.20 10.96 1.80
N LEU A 169 -15.34 10.42 1.40
CA LEU A 169 -15.43 9.36 0.40
C LEU A 169 -15.57 9.95 -1.01
N PRO A 170 -15.21 9.19 -2.06
CA PRO A 170 -15.51 9.62 -3.42
C PRO A 170 -17.01 9.81 -3.62
N ASP A 171 -17.39 10.99 -4.07
CA ASP A 171 -18.78 11.35 -4.38
C ASP A 171 -19.42 10.38 -5.38
N ARG A 172 -20.75 10.38 -5.50
CA ARG A 172 -21.42 9.80 -6.68
C ARG A 172 -21.10 10.64 -7.91
N LEU A 173 -21.09 10.02 -9.11
CA LEU A 173 -20.67 10.67 -10.34
C LEU A 173 -21.33 12.02 -10.58
N ASN A 174 -22.66 12.09 -10.44
CA ASN A 174 -23.41 13.34 -10.61
C ASN A 174 -23.00 14.43 -9.62
N ARG A 175 -22.76 14.06 -8.36
CA ARG A 175 -22.30 14.99 -7.31
C ARG A 175 -20.89 15.51 -7.58
N LEU A 176 -20.00 14.61 -8.02
CA LEU A 176 -18.65 15.02 -8.41
C LEU A 176 -18.71 15.99 -9.61
N ALA A 177 -19.52 15.66 -10.61
CA ALA A 177 -19.70 16.51 -11.79
C ALA A 177 -20.21 17.92 -11.42
N GLU A 178 -21.24 18.02 -10.58
CA GLU A 178 -21.75 19.28 -10.03
C GLU A 178 -20.66 20.06 -9.29
N ARG A 179 -19.91 19.37 -8.40
CA ARG A 179 -18.86 19.96 -7.57
C ARG A 179 -17.73 20.59 -8.37
N VAL A 180 -17.34 19.98 -9.47
CA VAL A 180 -16.22 20.44 -10.30
C VAL A 180 -16.67 21.23 -11.55
N GLY A 181 -17.96 21.53 -11.68
CA GLY A 181 -18.50 22.29 -12.81
C GLY A 181 -18.37 21.56 -14.15
N ALA A 182 -18.54 20.24 -14.18
CA ALA A 182 -18.42 19.42 -15.38
C ALA A 182 -19.66 18.53 -15.58
N SER A 183 -19.80 17.91 -16.75
CA SER A 183 -20.82 16.89 -16.97
C SER A 183 -20.33 15.49 -16.56
N ASP A 184 -21.25 14.58 -16.24
CA ASP A 184 -20.99 13.17 -15.96
C ASP A 184 -20.14 12.53 -17.07
N LYS A 185 -20.47 12.85 -18.34
CA LYS A 185 -19.74 12.39 -19.52
C LYS A 185 -18.29 12.87 -19.53
N THR A 186 -18.06 14.11 -19.10
CA THR A 186 -16.70 14.69 -19.01
C THR A 186 -15.89 13.99 -17.94
N ILE A 187 -16.45 13.80 -16.74
CA ILE A 187 -15.77 13.07 -15.66
C ILE A 187 -15.48 11.62 -16.09
N GLY A 188 -16.45 10.92 -16.68
CA GLY A 188 -16.24 9.55 -17.18
C GLY A 188 -15.08 9.46 -18.17
N ARG A 189 -14.94 10.44 -19.10
CA ARG A 189 -13.83 10.47 -20.07
C ARG A 189 -12.48 10.75 -19.41
N ILE A 190 -12.43 11.64 -18.41
CA ILE A 190 -11.21 11.93 -17.66
C ILE A 190 -10.72 10.64 -16.98
N PHE A 191 -11.59 9.98 -16.21
CA PHE A 191 -11.20 8.77 -15.50
C PHE A 191 -10.75 7.66 -16.47
N MET A 192 -11.48 7.40 -17.54
CA MET A 192 -11.10 6.39 -18.53
C MET A 192 -9.76 6.71 -19.19
N ARG A 193 -9.51 7.97 -19.56
CA ARG A 193 -8.26 8.40 -20.21
C ARG A 193 -7.06 8.31 -19.28
N GLU A 194 -7.20 8.75 -18.02
CA GLU A 194 -6.08 8.98 -17.13
C GLU A 194 -5.83 7.82 -16.16
N THR A 195 -6.85 7.02 -15.87
CA THR A 195 -6.75 5.88 -14.95
C THR A 195 -6.98 4.52 -15.61
N GLY A 196 -7.44 4.50 -16.86
CA GLY A 196 -7.86 3.27 -17.52
C GLY A 196 -9.16 2.68 -16.95
N MET A 197 -9.82 3.34 -16.00
CA MET A 197 -11.00 2.85 -15.30
C MET A 197 -12.21 3.77 -15.53
N ASN A 198 -13.42 3.22 -15.58
CA ASN A 198 -14.58 4.06 -15.42
C ASN A 198 -14.69 4.56 -13.96
N TYR A 199 -15.36 5.70 -13.77
CA TYR A 199 -15.46 6.33 -12.45
C TYR A 199 -16.05 5.41 -11.38
N GLN A 200 -17.08 4.61 -11.74
CA GLN A 200 -17.71 3.72 -10.77
C GLN A 200 -16.75 2.62 -10.28
N ALA A 201 -16.01 2.00 -11.19
CA ALA A 201 -15.00 1.00 -10.84
C ALA A 201 -13.90 1.61 -9.97
N TRP A 202 -13.41 2.81 -10.34
CA TRP A 202 -12.42 3.55 -9.56
C TRP A 202 -12.94 3.87 -8.16
N ARG A 203 -14.18 4.35 -8.04
CA ARG A 203 -14.84 4.65 -6.77
C ARG A 203 -14.95 3.40 -5.89
N GLN A 204 -15.27 2.24 -6.46
CA GLN A 204 -15.33 0.98 -5.72
C GLN A 204 -13.96 0.55 -5.21
N GLN A 205 -12.92 0.71 -6.02
CA GLN A 205 -11.55 0.41 -5.59
C GLN A 205 -11.10 1.33 -4.44
N TRP A 206 -11.39 2.62 -4.52
CA TRP A 206 -11.12 3.54 -3.41
C TRP A 206 -11.81 3.10 -2.11
N ARG A 207 -13.11 2.76 -2.20
CA ARG A 207 -13.88 2.27 -1.03
C ARG A 207 -13.29 0.97 -0.48
N LEU A 208 -12.80 0.07 -1.34
CA LEU A 208 -12.13 -1.15 -0.92
C LEU A 208 -10.83 -0.86 -0.16
N LEU A 209 -9.99 0.03 -0.68
CA LEU A 209 -8.76 0.44 0.01
C LEU A 209 -9.09 1.03 1.39
N ARG A 210 -10.09 1.90 1.48
CA ARG A 210 -10.52 2.49 2.74
C ARG A 210 -11.10 1.43 3.70
N ALA A 211 -11.83 0.44 3.20
CA ALA A 211 -12.32 -0.69 4.00
C ALA A 211 -11.15 -1.47 4.63
N MET A 212 -10.08 -1.70 3.87
CA MET A 212 -8.90 -2.40 4.38
C MET A 212 -8.16 -1.60 5.45
N GLU A 213 -8.05 -0.27 5.29
CA GLU A 213 -7.51 0.61 6.34
C GLU A 213 -8.30 0.49 7.63
N LEU A 214 -9.62 0.67 7.56
CA LEU A 214 -10.51 0.59 8.73
C LEU A 214 -10.50 -0.79 9.40
N LEU A 215 -10.41 -1.86 8.62
CA LEU A 215 -10.24 -3.22 9.14
C LEU A 215 -8.90 -3.37 9.89
N ALA A 216 -7.82 -2.81 9.35
CA ALA A 216 -6.50 -2.85 10.00
C ALA A 216 -6.47 -2.02 11.30
N GLU A 217 -7.30 -0.97 11.40
CA GLU A 217 -7.55 -0.17 12.60
C GLU A 217 -8.45 -0.89 13.63
N SER A 218 -8.85 -2.14 13.35
CA SER A 218 -9.74 -2.95 14.20
C SER A 218 -11.15 -2.36 14.38
N GLU A 219 -11.61 -1.58 13.41
CA GLU A 219 -12.97 -1.07 13.41
C GLU A 219 -13.99 -2.19 13.19
N SER A 220 -15.16 -2.08 13.82
CA SER A 220 -16.23 -3.08 13.67
C SER A 220 -16.84 -3.06 12.27
N ILE A 221 -17.31 -4.22 11.81
CA ILE A 221 -17.97 -4.38 10.50
C ILE A 221 -19.10 -3.35 10.32
N SER A 222 -19.91 -3.13 11.35
CA SER A 222 -21.04 -2.18 11.30
C SER A 222 -20.55 -0.72 11.16
N ARG A 223 -19.47 -0.36 11.87
CA ARG A 223 -18.88 0.98 11.71
C ARG A 223 -18.28 1.18 10.33
N ILE A 224 -17.60 0.16 9.81
CA ILE A 224 -17.04 0.20 8.44
C ILE A 224 -18.15 0.32 7.41
N ALA A 225 -19.21 -0.49 7.52
CA ALA A 225 -20.36 -0.43 6.62
C ALA A 225 -20.99 0.96 6.61
N ALA A 226 -21.22 1.54 7.78
CA ALA A 226 -21.76 2.89 7.92
C ALA A 226 -20.80 3.98 7.36
N ALA A 227 -19.52 3.92 7.75
CA ALA A 227 -18.50 4.88 7.30
C ALA A 227 -18.30 4.87 5.77
N LEU A 228 -18.49 3.72 5.14
CA LEU A 228 -18.35 3.55 3.68
C LEU A 228 -19.68 3.62 2.93
N GLU A 229 -20.75 4.10 3.57
CA GLU A 229 -22.07 4.28 2.96
C GLU A 229 -22.67 3.00 2.36
N PHE A 230 -22.50 1.85 3.02
CA PHE A 230 -23.23 0.64 2.68
C PHE A 230 -24.59 0.62 3.39
N SER A 231 -25.60 0.04 2.73
CA SER A 231 -26.96 -0.07 3.27
C SER A 231 -27.08 -1.03 4.44
N SER A 232 -26.11 -1.93 4.61
CA SER A 232 -26.06 -2.92 5.71
C SER A 232 -24.68 -3.57 5.79
N ASP A 233 -24.41 -4.24 6.93
CA ASP A 233 -23.22 -5.06 7.13
C ASP A 233 -23.12 -6.17 6.07
N SER A 234 -24.22 -6.79 5.72
CA SER A 234 -24.26 -7.83 4.68
C SER A 234 -23.88 -7.30 3.30
N ALA A 235 -24.30 -6.08 2.97
CA ALA A 235 -23.93 -5.43 1.72
C ALA A 235 -22.42 -5.15 1.67
N PHE A 236 -21.84 -4.68 2.77
CA PHE A 236 -20.39 -4.50 2.89
C PHE A 236 -19.63 -5.82 2.78
N ILE A 237 -20.04 -6.86 3.54
CA ILE A 237 -19.38 -8.18 3.50
C ILE A 237 -19.41 -8.76 2.08
N SER A 238 -20.55 -8.66 1.39
CA SER A 238 -20.70 -9.14 0.00
C SER A 238 -19.78 -8.38 -0.96
N PHE A 239 -19.75 -7.04 -0.84
CA PHE A 239 -18.85 -6.19 -1.61
C PHE A 239 -17.38 -6.57 -1.38
N PHE A 240 -16.96 -6.68 -0.12
CA PHE A 240 -15.58 -7.00 0.23
C PHE A 240 -15.17 -8.38 -0.32
N LYS A 241 -16.05 -9.41 -0.13
CA LYS A 241 -15.82 -10.76 -0.64
C LYS A 241 -15.74 -10.79 -2.17
N GLN A 242 -16.57 -10.03 -2.87
CA GLN A 242 -16.54 -9.93 -4.33
C GLN A 242 -15.20 -9.39 -4.84
N HIS A 243 -14.58 -8.44 -4.13
CA HIS A 243 -13.35 -7.78 -4.57
C HIS A 243 -12.06 -8.44 -4.06
N THR A 244 -12.13 -9.21 -2.96
CA THR A 244 -10.95 -9.84 -2.33
C THR A 244 -10.97 -11.37 -2.36
N GLY A 245 -12.08 -11.97 -2.77
CA GLY A 245 -12.29 -13.42 -2.73
C GLY A 245 -12.64 -13.96 -1.34
N GLN A 246 -12.56 -13.17 -0.28
CA GLN A 246 -12.77 -13.62 1.11
C GLN A 246 -13.55 -12.60 1.96
N THR A 247 -14.13 -13.07 3.05
CA THR A 247 -14.84 -12.16 3.97
C THR A 247 -13.87 -11.28 4.76
N PRO A 248 -14.31 -10.08 5.25
CA PRO A 248 -13.46 -9.19 6.04
C PRO A 248 -12.77 -9.87 7.24
N LEU A 249 -13.49 -10.70 8.00
CA LEU A 249 -12.93 -11.41 9.14
C LEU A 249 -11.89 -12.45 8.71
N ARG A 250 -12.14 -13.18 7.61
CA ARG A 250 -11.15 -14.12 7.08
C ARG A 250 -9.90 -13.38 6.59
N TYR A 251 -10.07 -12.24 5.93
CA TYR A 251 -8.98 -11.38 5.48
C TYR A 251 -8.09 -10.90 6.64
N LEU A 252 -8.68 -10.51 7.77
CA LEU A 252 -7.92 -10.15 8.97
C LEU A 252 -7.15 -11.32 9.59
N ASN A 253 -7.74 -12.52 9.54
CA ASN A 253 -7.16 -13.71 10.14
C ASN A 253 -6.16 -14.45 9.22
N SER A 254 -6.19 -14.17 7.91
CA SER A 254 -5.29 -14.79 6.92
C SER A 254 -3.86 -14.22 6.94
N ARG A 255 -3.36 -13.87 8.12
CA ARG A 255 -1.97 -13.48 8.30
C ARG A 255 -1.07 -14.64 7.88
N GLY A 256 -0.68 -14.66 6.59
CA GLY A 256 0.27 -15.62 6.05
C GLY A 256 -0.26 -16.72 5.13
N GLU A 257 -1.55 -16.83 4.86
CA GLU A 257 -2.03 -17.68 3.78
C GLU A 257 -2.02 -16.88 2.47
N SER A 258 -1.13 -17.25 1.55
CA SER A 258 -1.14 -16.70 0.18
C SER A 258 -2.50 -16.94 -0.46
N PRO A 259 -3.08 -15.99 -1.21
CA PRO A 259 -4.24 -16.25 -2.04
C PRO A 259 -3.92 -17.42 -2.97
N GLN A 260 -4.84 -18.36 -3.13
CA GLN A 260 -4.68 -19.41 -4.12
C GLN A 260 -4.49 -18.78 -5.51
N PRO A 261 -3.56 -19.28 -6.34
CA PRO A 261 -3.21 -18.69 -7.63
C PRO A 261 -4.36 -18.64 -8.66
N ASP A 262 -5.50 -19.24 -8.36
CA ASP A 262 -6.67 -19.34 -9.26
C ASP A 262 -7.74 -18.24 -9.05
N SER A 263 -7.50 -17.24 -8.21
CA SER A 263 -8.47 -16.16 -8.09
C SER A 263 -8.28 -15.17 -9.25
N PRO A 264 -9.31 -14.99 -10.13
CA PRO A 264 -9.22 -14.01 -11.21
C PRO A 264 -9.03 -12.60 -10.61
N PRO A 265 -8.30 -11.70 -11.30
CA PRO A 265 -8.16 -10.32 -10.86
C PRO A 265 -9.54 -9.68 -10.70
N PRO A 266 -9.73 -8.79 -9.72
CA PRO A 266 -11.03 -8.15 -9.51
C PRO A 266 -11.48 -7.43 -10.78
N PRO A 267 -12.79 -7.46 -11.10
CA PRO A 267 -13.31 -6.87 -12.33
C PRO A 267 -13.01 -5.37 -12.37
N GLY A 268 -12.37 -4.91 -13.45
CA GLY A 268 -12.03 -3.51 -13.69
C GLY A 268 -10.54 -3.16 -13.61
N TYR A 269 -9.67 -4.11 -13.30
CA TYR A 269 -8.22 -3.89 -13.44
C TYR A 269 -7.79 -4.06 -14.91
N PRO A 270 -7.03 -3.11 -15.49
CA PRO A 270 -6.37 -3.34 -16.77
C PRO A 270 -5.36 -4.49 -16.62
N ALA A 271 -5.35 -5.41 -17.58
CA ALA A 271 -4.34 -6.45 -17.64
C ALA A 271 -2.94 -5.81 -17.68
N PRO A 272 -1.92 -6.42 -17.04
CA PRO A 272 -0.56 -5.94 -17.16
C PRO A 272 -0.18 -5.87 -18.64
N ALA A 273 0.39 -4.76 -19.07
CA ALA A 273 0.93 -4.62 -20.41
C ALA A 273 2.08 -5.65 -20.56
N VAL A 274 1.92 -6.56 -21.54
CA VAL A 274 2.94 -7.55 -21.93
C VAL A 274 4.10 -6.83 -22.58
#